data_a6cb8a414bd475674dfb002bf3b1118f
#
_entry.id   a6cb8a414bd475674dfb002bf3b1118f
#
_cell.length_a   1.000
_cell.length_b   1.000
_cell.length_c   1.000
_cell.angle_alpha   90.00
_cell.angle_beta   90.00
_cell.angle_gamma   90.00
#
_symmetry.space_group_name_H-M   'P 1'
#
loop_
_entity.id
_entity.type
_entity.pdbx_description
1 polymer ?
#
loop_
_entity_poly.entity_id
_entity_poly.type
_entity_poly.pdbx_seq_one_letter_code
_entity_poly.pdbx_strand_id
1 'polypeptide(L)'
;LKYAQDALNAGFTVLRDVGATHNIAINLRNSINKGDFVGPTIYACGLILTPTEIGNDFLPGLYSEVDTPDEIIKAVRQEVAKGADYIKVMGSGSAQNPGGEPGKPIITPEDLKVMVEAAAFKDTYVAAHCHGATAIQNAILAGVHTIEHASYLTDESIELLKGNTDSYIIPTLLIVWKLTADVAESSAYM
;
A
#
# COMPACT_ATOMS: atom_id res chain seq x y z
N LEU A 1 12.94 11.33 10.27
CA LEU A 1 13.36 12.68 9.87
C LEU A 1 14.48 12.67 8.83
N LYS A 2 15.61 11.98 9.10
CA LYS A 2 16.75 11.95 8.16
C LYS A 2 16.36 11.57 6.73
N TYR A 3 15.66 10.47 6.54
CA TYR A 3 15.24 10.02 5.20
C TYR A 3 14.31 11.01 4.48
N ALA A 4 13.45 11.72 5.22
CA ALA A 4 12.61 12.76 4.63
C ALA A 4 13.44 13.95 4.15
N GLN A 5 14.47 14.35 4.90
CA GLN A 5 15.41 15.39 4.49
C GLN A 5 16.28 14.96 3.31
N ASP A 6 16.78 13.71 3.32
CA ASP A 6 17.53 13.14 2.20
C ASP A 6 16.70 13.12 0.91
N ALA A 7 15.41 12.75 1.00
CA ALA A 7 14.49 12.79 -0.13
C ALA A 7 14.27 14.22 -0.64
N LEU A 8 14.06 15.19 0.25
CA LEU A 8 13.90 16.60 -0.12
C LEU A 8 15.17 17.13 -0.80
N ASN A 9 16.34 16.82 -0.28
CA ASN A 9 17.64 17.21 -0.86
C ASN A 9 17.89 16.55 -2.25
N ALA A 10 17.30 15.37 -2.48
CA ALA A 10 17.30 14.71 -3.78
C ALA A 10 16.25 15.27 -4.76
N GLY A 11 15.46 16.28 -4.35
CA GLY A 11 14.47 16.96 -5.18
C GLY A 11 13.03 16.44 -5.04
N PHE A 12 12.77 15.47 -4.14
CA PHE A 12 11.41 14.98 -3.89
C PHE A 12 10.70 15.91 -2.92
N THR A 13 9.89 16.81 -3.42
CA THR A 13 9.12 17.79 -2.62
C THR A 13 7.81 17.22 -2.05
N VAL A 14 7.34 16.09 -2.58
CA VAL A 14 6.14 15.37 -2.13
C VAL A 14 6.46 13.89 -2.01
N LEU A 15 6.06 13.28 -0.91
CA LEU A 15 6.17 11.84 -0.66
C LEU A 15 4.81 11.25 -0.31
N ARG A 16 4.56 10.02 -0.77
CA ARG A 16 3.43 9.21 -0.34
C ARG A 16 3.96 7.98 0.41
N ASP A 17 3.69 7.93 1.70
CA ASP A 17 4.07 6.81 2.57
C ASP A 17 3.00 5.73 2.49
N VAL A 18 3.39 4.51 2.14
CA VAL A 18 2.48 3.38 1.92
C VAL A 18 2.46 2.37 3.08
N GLY A 19 2.81 2.81 4.26
CA GLY A 19 2.74 2.06 5.51
C GLY A 19 3.93 2.34 6.43
N ALA A 20 3.64 2.69 7.66
CA ALA A 20 4.65 2.95 8.67
C ALA A 20 4.20 2.43 10.05
N THR A 21 5.14 1.80 10.77
CA THR A 21 4.88 1.33 12.12
C THR A 21 4.55 2.50 13.06
N HIS A 22 3.64 2.26 14.01
CA HIS A 22 3.34 3.22 15.10
C HIS A 22 2.96 4.64 14.62
N ASN A 23 2.37 4.77 13.43
CA ASN A 23 1.98 6.06 12.83
C ASN A 23 3.15 7.07 12.69
N ILE A 24 4.38 6.60 12.53
CA ILE A 24 5.58 7.46 12.45
C ILE A 24 5.46 8.46 11.29
N ALA A 25 4.95 8.04 10.13
CA ALA A 25 4.80 8.91 8.97
C ALA A 25 3.77 10.03 9.20
N ILE A 26 2.63 9.72 9.83
CA ILE A 26 1.60 10.70 10.23
C ILE A 26 2.20 11.72 11.21
N ASN A 27 2.92 11.26 12.21
CA ASN A 27 3.54 12.14 13.21
C ASN A 27 4.61 13.04 12.59
N LEU A 28 5.44 12.51 11.70
CA LEU A 28 6.45 13.27 10.98
C LEU A 28 5.81 14.33 10.07
N ARG A 29 4.78 13.96 9.30
CA ARG A 29 3.99 14.90 8.48
C ARG A 29 3.44 16.04 9.33
N ASN A 30 2.84 15.71 10.47
CA ASN A 30 2.25 16.72 11.36
C ASN A 30 3.31 17.68 11.92
N SER A 31 4.50 17.19 12.28
CA SER A 31 5.60 18.04 12.74
C SER A 31 6.17 18.93 11.63
N ILE A 32 6.27 18.42 10.40
CA ILE A 32 6.67 19.22 9.23
C ILE A 32 5.61 20.31 8.96
N ASN A 33 4.32 19.97 8.96
CA ASN A 33 3.23 20.91 8.71
C ASN A 33 3.12 21.99 9.80
N LYS A 34 3.53 21.69 11.02
CA LYS A 34 3.66 22.64 12.11
C LYS A 34 4.85 23.60 11.96
N GLY A 35 5.83 23.25 11.12
CA GLY A 35 7.08 23.99 10.98
C GLY A 35 8.16 23.60 12.00
N ASP A 36 7.98 22.52 12.77
CA ASP A 36 9.00 22.02 13.69
C ASP A 36 10.25 21.53 12.94
N PHE A 37 10.06 21.05 11.71
CA PHE A 37 11.11 20.55 10.82
C PHE A 37 10.88 20.95 9.38
N VAL A 38 11.98 21.15 8.64
CA VAL A 38 11.94 21.28 7.18
C VAL A 38 11.89 19.88 6.55
N GLY A 39 10.94 19.64 5.66
CA GLY A 39 10.78 18.37 4.99
C GLY A 39 9.83 18.47 3.79
N PRO A 40 9.64 17.38 3.03
CA PRO A 40 8.68 17.33 1.94
C PRO A 40 7.23 17.32 2.46
N THR A 41 6.29 17.62 1.61
CA THR A 41 4.87 17.29 1.86
C THR A 41 4.72 15.78 1.92
N ILE A 42 4.10 15.26 2.98
CA ILE A 42 3.90 13.82 3.16
C ILE A 42 2.41 13.50 3.15
N TYR A 43 2.01 12.49 2.37
CA TYR A 43 0.72 11.81 2.46
C TYR A 43 0.96 10.45 3.11
N ALA A 44 0.26 10.14 4.19
CA ALA A 44 0.50 8.95 5.00
C ALA A 44 -0.77 8.14 5.22
N CYS A 45 -0.68 6.82 5.12
CA CYS A 45 -1.80 5.91 5.31
C CYS A 45 -1.89 5.30 6.73
N GLY A 46 -0.87 5.48 7.57
CA GLY A 46 -0.80 4.82 8.87
C GLY A 46 -0.43 3.33 8.76
N LEU A 47 -1.17 2.47 9.41
CA LEU A 47 -0.99 1.02 9.32
C LEU A 47 -1.55 0.46 8.01
N ILE A 48 -0.99 -0.66 7.57
CA ILE A 48 -1.48 -1.41 6.42
C ILE A 48 -2.55 -2.39 6.91
N LEU A 49 -3.75 -2.35 6.33
CA LEU A 49 -4.79 -3.33 6.60
C LEU A 49 -4.47 -4.62 5.82
N THR A 50 -4.66 -5.76 6.45
CA THR A 50 -4.39 -7.08 5.83
C THR A 50 -5.26 -8.13 6.48
N PRO A 51 -5.71 -9.18 5.79
CA PRO A 51 -6.20 -10.38 6.46
C PRO A 51 -5.13 -11.02 7.33
N THR A 52 -5.51 -11.87 8.26
CA THR A 52 -4.56 -12.70 9.01
C THR A 52 -3.82 -13.62 8.03
N GLU A 53 -2.51 -13.40 7.88
CA GLU A 53 -1.67 -14.11 6.93
C GLU A 53 -0.31 -14.46 7.52
N ILE A 54 0.30 -15.50 6.91
CA ILE A 54 1.64 -15.94 7.27
C ILE A 54 2.66 -14.80 7.08
N GLY A 55 3.51 -14.58 8.09
CA GLY A 55 4.56 -13.55 8.03
C GLY A 55 4.11 -12.13 8.36
N ASN A 56 2.86 -11.89 8.76
CA ASN A 56 2.42 -10.56 9.22
C ASN A 56 3.21 -10.06 10.44
N ASP A 57 3.72 -10.99 11.28
CA ASP A 57 4.53 -10.70 12.44
C ASP A 57 6.00 -10.38 12.12
N PHE A 58 6.44 -10.56 10.87
CA PHE A 58 7.80 -10.26 10.42
C PHE A 58 8.16 -8.77 10.57
N LEU A 59 7.17 -7.88 10.43
CA LEU A 59 7.31 -6.44 10.64
C LEU A 59 6.35 -5.97 11.74
N PRO A 60 6.71 -6.14 13.02
CA PRO A 60 5.82 -5.85 14.14
C PRO A 60 5.29 -4.41 14.11
N GLY A 61 3.98 -4.25 14.24
CA GLY A 61 3.31 -2.95 14.30
C GLY A 61 3.15 -2.24 12.95
N LEU A 62 3.43 -2.91 11.83
CA LEU A 62 3.15 -2.39 10.48
C LEU A 62 1.73 -2.70 10.02
N TYR A 63 1.22 -3.87 10.39
CA TYR A 63 -0.07 -4.38 9.93
C TYR A 63 -1.18 -4.22 10.97
N SER A 64 -2.40 -4.04 10.49
CA SER A 64 -3.64 -4.16 11.24
C SER A 64 -4.46 -5.28 10.61
N GLU A 65 -4.57 -6.42 11.30
CA GLU A 65 -5.29 -7.59 10.81
C GLU A 65 -6.80 -7.37 10.88
N VAL A 66 -7.49 -7.73 9.80
CA VAL A 66 -8.93 -7.56 9.60
C VAL A 66 -9.47 -8.73 8.77
N ASP A 67 -10.29 -9.58 9.38
CA ASP A 67 -10.80 -10.81 8.77
C ASP A 67 -12.32 -10.77 8.53
N THR A 68 -12.99 -9.70 8.98
CA THR A 68 -14.44 -9.54 8.83
C THR A 68 -14.79 -8.13 8.34
N PRO A 69 -15.94 -7.96 7.66
CA PRO A 69 -16.42 -6.63 7.25
C PRO A 69 -16.50 -5.61 8.38
N ASP A 70 -16.93 -6.01 9.57
CA ASP A 70 -17.01 -5.11 10.73
C ASP A 70 -15.63 -4.66 11.21
N GLU A 71 -14.63 -5.55 11.19
CA GLU A 71 -13.25 -5.23 11.50
C GLU A 71 -12.64 -4.30 10.46
N ILE A 72 -12.91 -4.52 9.18
CA ILE A 72 -12.50 -3.64 8.07
C ILE A 72 -13.04 -2.23 8.30
N ILE A 73 -14.35 -2.08 8.50
CA ILE A 73 -14.99 -0.77 8.72
C ILE A 73 -14.40 -0.08 9.95
N LYS A 74 -14.19 -0.84 11.02
CA LYS A 74 -13.58 -0.32 12.26
C LYS A 74 -12.16 0.16 12.02
N ALA A 75 -11.32 -0.63 11.34
CA ALA A 75 -9.92 -0.31 11.08
C ALA A 75 -9.80 0.92 10.17
N VAL A 76 -10.59 1.02 9.10
CA VAL A 76 -10.66 2.22 8.24
C VAL A 76 -10.95 3.47 9.07
N ARG A 77 -11.98 3.42 9.92
CA ARG A 77 -12.35 4.54 10.80
C ARG A 77 -11.23 4.90 11.78
N GLN A 78 -10.52 3.90 12.29
CA GLN A 78 -9.40 4.11 13.22
C GLN A 78 -8.23 4.80 12.54
N GLU A 79 -7.82 4.37 11.34
CA GLU A 79 -6.72 5.01 10.63
C GLU A 79 -7.06 6.45 10.23
N VAL A 80 -8.28 6.71 9.73
CA VAL A 80 -8.74 8.07 9.45
C VAL A 80 -8.75 8.93 10.72
N ALA A 81 -9.23 8.40 11.85
CA ALA A 81 -9.23 9.13 13.13
C ALA A 81 -7.81 9.46 13.64
N LYS A 82 -6.80 8.65 13.30
CA LYS A 82 -5.39 8.93 13.57
C LYS A 82 -4.79 9.97 12.62
N GLY A 83 -5.52 10.33 11.57
CA GLY A 83 -5.12 11.32 10.58
C GLY A 83 -4.50 10.72 9.32
N ALA A 84 -4.81 9.49 8.96
CA ALA A 84 -4.41 8.93 7.68
C ALA A 84 -5.04 9.73 6.52
N ASP A 85 -4.25 10.02 5.49
CA ASP A 85 -4.72 10.71 4.29
C ASP A 85 -5.45 9.75 3.34
N TYR A 86 -5.15 8.45 3.43
CA TYR A 86 -5.76 7.37 2.66
C TYR A 86 -5.55 6.03 3.37
N ILE A 87 -6.23 4.99 2.90
CA ILE A 87 -6.16 3.63 3.47
C ILE A 87 -5.25 2.77 2.60
N LYS A 88 -4.36 1.98 3.23
CA LYS A 88 -3.52 1.00 2.53
C LYS A 88 -3.93 -0.41 2.91
N VAL A 89 -4.02 -1.29 1.91
CA VAL A 89 -4.35 -2.71 2.09
C VAL A 89 -3.37 -3.61 1.36
N MET A 90 -3.21 -4.83 1.87
CA MET A 90 -2.56 -5.92 1.16
C MET A 90 -3.61 -6.66 0.32
N GLY A 91 -3.53 -6.55 -1.00
CA GLY A 91 -4.41 -7.27 -1.94
C GLY A 91 -3.85 -8.62 -2.36
N SER A 92 -2.51 -8.74 -2.35
CA SER A 92 -1.78 -10.00 -2.55
C SER A 92 -0.72 -10.19 -1.48
N GLY A 93 -0.17 -11.40 -1.37
CA GLY A 93 0.93 -11.68 -0.45
C GLY A 93 2.15 -10.80 -0.72
N SER A 94 2.94 -10.54 0.32
CA SER A 94 4.18 -9.75 0.21
C SER A 94 5.34 -10.62 -0.28
N ALA A 95 6.15 -10.08 -1.18
CA ALA A 95 7.40 -10.71 -1.59
C ALA A 95 8.48 -10.69 -0.48
N GLN A 96 8.32 -9.85 0.54
CA GLN A 96 9.28 -9.68 1.63
C GLN A 96 8.92 -10.50 2.87
N ASN A 97 7.66 -10.87 3.06
CA ASN A 97 7.22 -11.64 4.21
C ASN A 97 7.61 -13.12 4.02
N PRO A 98 8.21 -13.77 5.03
CA PRO A 98 8.47 -15.20 4.98
C PRO A 98 7.18 -16.00 4.74
N GLY A 99 7.16 -16.82 3.68
CA GLY A 99 5.98 -17.58 3.26
C GLY A 99 4.94 -16.79 2.48
N GLY A 100 5.18 -15.52 2.18
CA GLY A 100 4.28 -14.71 1.36
C GLY A 100 4.21 -15.22 -0.09
N GLU A 101 3.03 -15.15 -0.69
CA GLU A 101 2.77 -15.56 -2.07
C GLU A 101 2.32 -14.34 -2.91
N PRO A 102 3.26 -13.56 -3.49
CA PRO A 102 2.93 -12.31 -4.19
C PRO A 102 1.96 -12.49 -5.37
N GLY A 103 1.96 -13.67 -5.99
CA GLY A 103 1.07 -14.00 -7.10
C GLY A 103 -0.38 -14.28 -6.71
N LYS A 104 -0.66 -14.50 -5.42
CA LYS A 104 -2.00 -14.89 -4.95
C LYS A 104 -2.74 -13.74 -4.27
N PRO A 105 -4.04 -13.54 -4.55
CA PRO A 105 -4.87 -12.66 -3.75
C PRO A 105 -5.00 -13.22 -2.33
N ILE A 106 -5.00 -12.34 -1.34
CA ILE A 106 -5.18 -12.70 0.08
C ILE A 106 -6.45 -12.09 0.68
N ILE A 107 -7.10 -11.19 -0.03
CA ILE A 107 -8.36 -10.56 0.36
C ILE A 107 -9.41 -10.79 -0.73
N THR A 108 -10.67 -10.95 -0.34
CA THR A 108 -11.77 -11.16 -1.28
C THR A 108 -12.16 -9.86 -1.99
N PRO A 109 -12.74 -9.92 -3.21
CA PRO A 109 -13.28 -8.73 -3.86
C PRO A 109 -14.37 -8.03 -3.04
N GLU A 110 -15.18 -8.80 -2.30
CA GLU A 110 -16.24 -8.32 -1.43
C GLU A 110 -15.68 -7.50 -0.28
N ASP A 111 -14.64 -7.98 0.38
CA ASP A 111 -13.98 -7.27 1.49
C ASP A 111 -13.25 -6.01 1.01
N LEU A 112 -12.60 -6.06 -0.15
CA LEU A 112 -12.04 -4.87 -0.80
C LEU A 112 -13.12 -3.82 -1.06
N LYS A 113 -14.30 -4.23 -1.53
CA LYS A 113 -15.40 -3.31 -1.77
C LYS A 113 -15.93 -2.68 -0.49
N VAL A 114 -16.07 -3.44 0.59
CA VAL A 114 -16.41 -2.91 1.92
C VAL A 114 -15.40 -1.86 2.37
N MET A 115 -14.10 -2.11 2.15
CA MET A 115 -13.04 -1.17 2.50
C MET A 115 -13.13 0.12 1.69
N VAL A 116 -13.35 0.01 0.36
CA VAL A 116 -13.52 1.17 -0.54
C VAL A 116 -14.73 2.01 -0.13
N GLU A 117 -15.86 1.37 0.14
CA GLU A 117 -17.08 2.07 0.59
C GLU A 117 -16.89 2.76 1.96
N ALA A 118 -16.22 2.09 2.90
CA ALA A 118 -15.90 2.67 4.20
C ALA A 118 -14.93 3.86 4.11
N ALA A 119 -13.95 3.79 3.21
CA ALA A 119 -13.02 4.89 2.94
C ALA A 119 -13.73 6.07 2.26
N ALA A 120 -14.53 5.82 1.23
CA ALA A 120 -15.31 6.84 0.52
C ALA A 120 -16.25 7.59 1.46
N PHE A 121 -16.89 6.90 2.42
CA PHE A 121 -17.71 7.54 3.45
C PHE A 121 -16.92 8.51 4.36
N LYS A 122 -15.60 8.44 4.32
CA LYS A 122 -14.67 9.30 5.05
C LYS A 122 -13.93 10.28 4.14
N ASP A 123 -14.42 10.49 2.92
CA ASP A 123 -13.81 11.37 1.92
C ASP A 123 -12.34 10.99 1.61
N THR A 124 -12.03 9.69 1.66
CA THR A 124 -10.69 9.17 1.36
C THR A 124 -10.76 7.96 0.41
N TYR A 125 -9.62 7.41 0.05
CA TYR A 125 -9.51 6.33 -0.93
C TYR A 125 -8.69 5.16 -0.41
N VAL A 126 -8.71 4.04 -1.16
CA VAL A 126 -7.92 2.84 -0.88
C VAL A 126 -6.78 2.72 -1.89
N ALA A 127 -5.60 2.38 -1.38
CA ALA A 127 -4.41 1.96 -2.13
C ALA A 127 -4.13 0.48 -1.82
N ALA A 128 -3.97 -0.37 -2.83
CA ALA A 128 -3.74 -1.80 -2.64
C ALA A 128 -2.36 -2.25 -3.14
N HIS A 129 -1.67 -3.05 -2.33
CA HIS A 129 -0.51 -3.81 -2.76
C HIS A 129 -1.00 -5.02 -3.57
N CYS A 130 -0.69 -5.09 -4.86
CA CYS A 130 -1.10 -6.20 -5.72
C CYS A 130 0.02 -6.53 -6.70
N HIS A 131 0.50 -7.79 -6.66
CA HIS A 131 1.42 -8.30 -7.68
C HIS A 131 0.72 -9.20 -8.69
N GLY A 132 -0.10 -10.18 -8.23
CA GLY A 132 -0.75 -11.17 -9.08
C GLY A 132 -1.91 -10.60 -9.88
N ALA A 133 -2.13 -11.14 -11.10
CA ALA A 133 -3.17 -10.70 -12.03
C ALA A 133 -4.56 -10.67 -11.39
N THR A 134 -4.95 -11.75 -10.68
CA THR A 134 -6.26 -11.83 -10.01
C THR A 134 -6.41 -10.76 -8.92
N ALA A 135 -5.36 -10.49 -8.13
CA ALA A 135 -5.41 -9.45 -7.12
C ALA A 135 -5.57 -8.05 -7.74
N ILE A 136 -4.89 -7.79 -8.87
CA ILE A 136 -5.01 -6.55 -9.64
C ILE A 136 -6.44 -6.37 -10.15
N GLN A 137 -7.01 -7.41 -10.78
CA GLN A 137 -8.38 -7.37 -11.31
C GLN A 137 -9.41 -7.16 -10.19
N ASN A 138 -9.27 -7.87 -9.07
CA ASN A 138 -10.14 -7.70 -7.90
C ASN A 138 -10.09 -6.26 -7.37
N ALA A 139 -8.89 -5.67 -7.28
CA ALA A 139 -8.73 -4.29 -6.83
C ALA A 139 -9.39 -3.28 -7.77
N ILE A 140 -9.24 -3.43 -9.10
CA ILE A 140 -9.89 -2.57 -10.09
C ILE A 140 -11.41 -2.68 -9.97
N LEU A 141 -11.95 -3.90 -9.92
CA LEU A 141 -13.40 -4.15 -9.84
C LEU A 141 -14.01 -3.67 -8.52
N ALA A 142 -13.25 -3.70 -7.43
CA ALA A 142 -13.69 -3.15 -6.14
C ALA A 142 -13.64 -1.61 -6.08
N GLY A 143 -13.03 -0.94 -7.04
CA GLY A 143 -12.88 0.52 -7.06
C GLY A 143 -11.70 1.05 -6.25
N VAL A 144 -10.65 0.25 -6.08
CA VAL A 144 -9.39 0.68 -5.47
C VAL A 144 -8.76 1.78 -6.33
N HIS A 145 -8.37 2.90 -5.69
CA HIS A 145 -7.89 4.07 -6.41
C HIS A 145 -6.45 3.92 -6.92
N THR A 146 -5.54 3.38 -6.12
CA THR A 146 -4.16 3.12 -6.57
C THR A 146 -3.75 1.68 -6.32
N ILE A 147 -3.13 1.08 -7.33
CA ILE A 147 -2.67 -0.31 -7.31
C ILE A 147 -1.14 -0.27 -7.40
N GLU A 148 -0.52 -0.65 -6.29
CA GLU A 148 0.92 -0.61 -6.12
C GLU A 148 1.55 -1.85 -6.77
N HIS A 149 2.64 -1.66 -7.46
CA HIS A 149 3.46 -2.65 -8.16
C HIS A 149 2.84 -3.18 -9.45
N ALA A 150 1.70 -3.87 -9.40
CA ALA A 150 1.02 -4.49 -10.53
C ALA A 150 1.95 -5.35 -11.41
N SER A 151 2.83 -6.15 -10.79
CA SER A 151 3.95 -6.83 -11.47
C SER A 151 3.51 -7.83 -12.55
N TYR A 152 2.37 -8.49 -12.35
CA TYR A 152 1.80 -9.45 -13.32
C TYR A 152 0.54 -8.86 -13.99
N LEU A 153 0.68 -7.64 -14.51
CA LEU A 153 -0.39 -6.98 -15.26
C LEU A 153 -0.67 -7.77 -16.56
N THR A 154 -1.94 -8.08 -16.82
CA THR A 154 -2.38 -8.79 -18.02
C THR A 154 -3.20 -7.89 -18.95
N ASP A 155 -3.42 -8.35 -20.19
CA ASP A 155 -4.27 -7.63 -21.14
C ASP A 155 -5.69 -7.44 -20.60
N GLU A 156 -6.25 -8.42 -19.88
CA GLU A 156 -7.55 -8.32 -19.22
C GLU A 156 -7.55 -7.23 -18.15
N SER A 157 -6.48 -7.13 -17.36
CA SER A 157 -6.34 -6.06 -16.37
C SER A 157 -6.25 -4.68 -17.02
N ILE A 158 -5.58 -4.57 -18.17
CA ILE A 158 -5.49 -3.33 -18.95
C ILE A 158 -6.87 -2.93 -19.50
N GLU A 159 -7.66 -3.87 -20.01
CA GLU A 159 -9.02 -3.58 -20.49
C GLU A 159 -9.94 -3.14 -19.35
N LEU A 160 -9.85 -3.74 -18.16
CA LEU A 160 -10.56 -3.29 -16.98
C LEU A 160 -10.18 -1.85 -16.59
N LEU A 161 -8.88 -1.52 -16.61
CA LEU A 161 -8.39 -0.15 -16.32
C LEU A 161 -8.90 0.88 -17.33
N LYS A 162 -8.97 0.54 -18.63
CA LYS A 162 -9.52 1.43 -19.65
C LYS A 162 -11.00 1.76 -19.39
N GLY A 163 -11.74 0.82 -18.81
CA GLY A 163 -13.14 1.00 -18.42
C GLY A 163 -13.33 1.70 -17.06
N ASN A 164 -12.27 1.83 -16.27
CA ASN A 164 -12.30 2.43 -14.93
C ASN A 164 -11.30 3.59 -14.86
N THR A 165 -11.80 4.82 -14.95
CA THR A 165 -10.97 6.05 -14.99
C THR A 165 -10.46 6.48 -13.62
N ASP A 166 -10.87 5.82 -12.53
CA ASP A 166 -10.57 6.21 -11.16
C ASP A 166 -9.50 5.32 -10.49
N SER A 167 -9.01 4.30 -11.22
CA SER A 167 -7.91 3.43 -10.77
C SER A 167 -6.61 3.74 -11.51
N TYR A 168 -5.52 3.80 -10.76
CA TYR A 168 -4.19 4.14 -11.27
C TYR A 168 -3.16 3.09 -10.86
N ILE A 169 -2.22 2.76 -11.76
CA ILE A 169 -1.09 1.87 -11.46
C ILE A 169 0.10 2.70 -10.97
N ILE A 170 0.70 2.27 -9.87
CA ILE A 170 1.93 2.82 -9.31
C ILE A 170 3.03 1.74 -9.42
N PRO A 171 3.81 1.70 -10.48
CA PRO A 171 4.63 0.53 -10.82
C PRO A 171 5.86 0.30 -9.94
N THR A 172 6.26 1.27 -9.13
CA THR A 172 7.39 1.15 -8.18
C THR A 172 8.65 0.50 -8.79
N LEU A 173 9.01 0.89 -10.00
CA LEU A 173 10.02 0.23 -10.85
C LEU A 173 11.39 0.08 -10.19
N LEU A 174 11.80 1.04 -9.36
CA LEU A 174 13.12 1.02 -8.73
C LEU A 174 13.29 -0.17 -7.77
N ILE A 175 12.28 -0.46 -6.94
CA ILE A 175 12.37 -1.57 -5.98
C ILE A 175 12.34 -2.93 -6.70
N VAL A 176 11.50 -3.05 -7.73
CA VAL A 176 11.44 -4.27 -8.55
C VAL A 176 12.78 -4.50 -9.25
N TRP A 177 13.34 -3.45 -9.88
CA TRP A 177 14.65 -3.52 -10.55
C TRP A 177 15.75 -3.92 -9.56
N LYS A 178 15.80 -3.32 -8.38
CA LYS A 178 16.82 -3.60 -7.37
C LYS A 178 16.76 -5.05 -6.88
N LEU A 179 15.55 -5.54 -6.53
CA LEU A 179 15.38 -6.92 -6.08
C LEU A 179 15.79 -7.95 -7.15
N THR A 180 15.51 -7.67 -8.43
CA THR A 180 15.92 -8.56 -9.54
C THR A 180 17.41 -8.48 -9.84
N ALA A 181 18.03 -7.31 -9.71
CA ALA A 181 19.47 -7.14 -9.90
C ALA A 181 20.27 -7.88 -8.81
N ASP A 182 19.88 -7.75 -7.54
CA ASP A 182 20.54 -8.42 -6.41
C ASP A 182 20.47 -9.96 -6.55
N VAL A 183 19.34 -10.50 -7.08
CA VAL A 183 19.21 -11.94 -7.38
C VAL A 183 20.12 -12.36 -8.53
N ALA A 184 20.22 -11.55 -9.59
CA ALA A 184 21.09 -11.85 -10.73
C ALA A 184 22.57 -11.84 -10.34
N GLU A 185 22.99 -10.89 -9.49
CA GLU A 185 24.36 -10.85 -8.96
C GLU A 185 24.66 -12.05 -8.06
N SER A 186 23.75 -12.44 -7.17
CA SER A 186 23.93 -13.60 -6.29
C SER A 186 23.99 -14.94 -7.06
N SER A 187 23.26 -15.06 -8.16
CA SER A 187 23.29 -16.26 -9.02
C SER A 187 24.53 -16.36 -9.90
N ALA A 188 25.25 -15.26 -10.12
CA ALA A 188 26.49 -15.26 -10.89
C ALA A 188 27.69 -15.85 -10.11
N TYR A 189 27.52 -16.06 -8.79
CA TYR A 189 28.54 -16.65 -7.91
C TYR A 189 28.26 -18.10 -7.50
N MET A 190 27.18 -18.73 -8.01
CA MET A 190 26.89 -20.16 -7.88
C MET A 190 27.16 -20.92 -9.19
#